data_dd3c40e4a0dc2ef6cf56c71f75117514
#
_entry.id   dd3c40e4a0dc2ef6cf56c71f75117514
#
_cell.length_a   1.000
_cell.length_b   1.000
_cell.length_c   1.000
_cell.angle_alpha   90.00
_cell.angle_beta   90.00
_cell.angle_gamma   90.00
#
_symmetry.space_group_name_H-M   'P 1'
#
loop_
_entity.id
_entity.type
_entity.pdbx_description
1 polymer ?
#
loop_
_entity_poly.entity_id
_entity_poly.type
_entity_poly.pdbx_seq_one_letter_code
_entity_poly.pdbx_strand_id
1 'polypeptide(L)'
;QLSEEKMLEAVVLGQESYLPVIDAIISLAKKAAKEPWDIPEKDSEIANFPKLISDEYASKFSEAYQVTEKQKRVEKLKDIKSEIEEKYLSETLTAVIVSDAIKSVEKDIVRGELLKTGSRIDGRDTKTVRPIVCETGILSRTHGSALFTRGETQALVVTTLGTGMDEQRIDAIEGEYKENFMLHYNFPPYSVGEVGRVGSTRRREVGHGKLAWRAIHPMLPSNEQFPYTY
;
A
#
# COMPACT_ATOMS: atom_id res chain seq x y z
N GLN A 1 -23.62 -6.85 11.68
CA GLN A 1 -22.88 -7.26 10.49
C GLN A 1 -23.89 -7.54 9.35
N LEU A 2 -23.52 -7.17 8.12
CA LEU A 2 -24.30 -7.42 6.92
C LEU A 2 -23.75 -8.66 6.19
N SER A 3 -24.61 -9.41 5.47
CA SER A 3 -24.13 -10.49 4.62
C SER A 3 -23.41 -9.94 3.38
N GLU A 4 -22.65 -10.79 2.69
CA GLU A 4 -21.92 -10.41 1.46
C GLU A 4 -22.89 -9.95 0.37
N GLU A 5 -24.04 -10.60 0.22
CA GLU A 5 -25.08 -10.21 -0.73
C GLU A 5 -25.61 -8.80 -0.44
N LYS A 6 -25.89 -8.48 0.84
CA LYS A 6 -26.34 -7.15 1.24
C LYS A 6 -25.27 -6.08 1.03
N MET A 7 -23.99 -6.41 1.23
CA MET A 7 -22.88 -5.50 0.92
C MET A 7 -22.78 -5.26 -0.59
N LEU A 8 -22.95 -6.30 -1.40
CA LEU A 8 -22.95 -6.16 -2.86
C LEU A 8 -24.13 -5.28 -3.32
N GLU A 9 -25.35 -5.55 -2.83
CA GLU A 9 -26.53 -4.71 -3.13
C GLU A 9 -26.28 -3.22 -2.76
N ALA A 10 -25.65 -2.96 -1.62
CA ALA A 10 -25.33 -1.59 -1.19
C ALA A 10 -24.31 -0.91 -2.13
N VAL A 11 -23.31 -1.64 -2.61
CA VAL A 11 -22.32 -1.12 -3.58
C VAL A 11 -23.00 -0.81 -4.91
N VAL A 12 -23.85 -1.72 -5.42
CA VAL A 12 -24.60 -1.53 -6.67
C VAL A 12 -25.55 -0.33 -6.54
N LEU A 13 -26.31 -0.24 -5.44
CA LEU A 13 -27.18 0.91 -5.16
C LEU A 13 -26.40 2.23 -5.15
N GLY A 14 -25.23 2.23 -4.51
CA GLY A 14 -24.34 3.40 -4.49
C GLY A 14 -23.90 3.81 -5.89
N GLN A 15 -23.52 2.85 -6.73
CA GLN A 15 -23.16 3.10 -8.12
C GLN A 15 -24.33 3.67 -8.92
N GLU A 16 -25.50 3.06 -8.87
CA GLU A 16 -26.69 3.51 -9.60
C GLU A 16 -27.13 4.91 -9.15
N SER A 17 -27.01 5.21 -7.86
CA SER A 17 -27.44 6.48 -7.27
C SER A 17 -26.63 7.69 -7.75
N TYR A 18 -25.38 7.53 -8.16
CA TYR A 18 -24.60 8.66 -8.68
C TYR A 18 -24.62 8.79 -10.22
N LEU A 19 -25.17 7.83 -10.97
CA LEU A 19 -25.27 7.95 -12.44
C LEU A 19 -25.96 9.24 -12.88
N PRO A 20 -27.05 9.73 -12.25
CA PRO A 20 -27.66 11.00 -12.61
C PRO A 20 -26.72 12.20 -12.48
N VAL A 21 -25.75 12.13 -11.54
CA VAL A 21 -24.70 13.18 -11.39
C VAL A 21 -23.76 13.16 -12.59
N ILE A 22 -23.36 11.97 -13.07
CA ILE A 22 -22.54 11.82 -14.27
C ILE A 22 -23.29 12.38 -15.49
N ASP A 23 -24.57 12.05 -15.65
CA ASP A 23 -25.39 12.55 -16.75
C ASP A 23 -25.51 14.09 -16.72
N ALA A 24 -25.64 14.67 -15.53
CA ALA A 24 -25.66 16.11 -15.35
C ALA A 24 -24.31 16.75 -15.74
N ILE A 25 -23.18 16.14 -15.36
CA ILE A 25 -21.83 16.57 -15.74
C ILE A 25 -21.66 16.51 -17.26
N ILE A 26 -22.06 15.41 -17.89
CA ILE A 26 -22.00 15.25 -19.36
C ILE A 26 -22.85 16.32 -20.04
N SER A 27 -24.07 16.57 -19.54
CA SER A 27 -24.96 17.60 -20.08
C SER A 27 -24.38 19.00 -19.94
N LEU A 28 -23.72 19.30 -18.83
CA LEU A 28 -23.01 20.56 -18.61
C LEU A 28 -21.80 20.68 -19.55
N ALA A 29 -21.02 19.62 -19.68
CA ALA A 29 -19.86 19.59 -20.56
C ALA A 29 -20.26 19.86 -22.03
N LYS A 30 -21.34 19.24 -22.53
CA LYS A 30 -21.87 19.52 -23.88
C LYS A 30 -22.23 20.98 -24.13
N LYS A 31 -22.56 21.73 -23.06
CA LYS A 31 -23.00 23.15 -23.16
C LYS A 31 -21.86 24.14 -22.93
N ALA A 32 -20.90 23.79 -22.10
CA ALA A 32 -19.94 24.75 -21.55
C ALA A 32 -18.50 24.24 -21.46
N ALA A 33 -18.18 23.03 -21.92
CA ALA A 33 -16.81 22.56 -21.93
C ALA A 33 -15.96 23.41 -22.90
N LYS A 34 -14.72 23.67 -22.49
CA LYS A 34 -13.68 24.21 -23.37
C LYS A 34 -13.12 23.09 -24.25
N GLU A 35 -12.49 23.49 -25.35
CA GLU A 35 -11.75 22.55 -26.17
C GLU A 35 -10.73 21.76 -25.30
N PRO A 36 -10.62 20.43 -25.48
CA PRO A 36 -9.61 19.64 -24.79
C PRO A 36 -8.21 20.18 -25.05
N TRP A 37 -7.36 20.07 -24.06
CA TRP A 37 -5.95 20.36 -24.27
C TRP A 37 -5.31 19.27 -25.12
N ASP A 38 -4.45 19.67 -26.05
CA ASP A 38 -3.64 18.74 -26.81
C ASP A 38 -2.71 17.99 -25.84
N ILE A 39 -2.79 16.66 -25.88
CA ILE A 39 -1.87 15.82 -25.12
C ILE A 39 -0.69 15.54 -26.05
N PRO A 40 0.53 15.99 -25.71
CA PRO A 40 1.70 15.73 -26.54
C PRO A 40 1.91 14.21 -26.66
N GLU A 41 2.18 13.76 -27.88
CA GLU A 41 2.57 12.38 -28.11
C GLU A 41 3.88 12.08 -27.36
N LYS A 42 3.96 10.88 -26.78
CA LYS A 42 5.19 10.42 -26.15
C LYS A 42 6.25 10.26 -27.24
N ASP A 43 7.46 10.67 -26.94
CA ASP A 43 8.61 10.38 -27.78
C ASP A 43 8.66 8.88 -28.08
N SER A 44 8.89 8.54 -29.35
CA SER A 44 8.92 7.16 -29.83
C SER A 44 10.00 6.33 -29.14
N GLU A 45 11.13 6.94 -28.77
CA GLU A 45 12.20 6.32 -28.00
C GLU A 45 11.67 5.91 -26.61
N ILE A 46 11.03 6.84 -25.91
CA ILE A 46 10.45 6.60 -24.57
C ILE A 46 9.33 5.55 -24.64
N ALA A 47 8.48 5.60 -25.67
CA ALA A 47 7.37 4.66 -25.82
C ALA A 47 7.83 3.22 -26.06
N ASN A 48 8.92 3.02 -26.81
CA ASN A 48 9.48 1.72 -27.15
C ASN A 48 10.48 1.18 -26.12
N PHE A 49 10.95 2.02 -25.21
CA PHE A 49 11.99 1.66 -24.23
C PHE A 49 11.61 0.47 -23.33
N PRO A 50 10.38 0.34 -22.79
CA PRO A 50 9.99 -0.86 -22.01
C PRO A 50 10.11 -2.15 -22.81
N LYS A 51 9.82 -2.12 -24.12
CA LYS A 51 9.97 -3.28 -25.00
C LYS A 51 11.44 -3.64 -25.19
N LEU A 52 12.31 -2.67 -25.40
CA LEU A 52 13.76 -2.87 -25.51
C LEU A 52 14.31 -3.55 -24.24
N ILE A 53 13.94 -3.04 -23.06
CA ILE A 53 14.35 -3.66 -21.78
C ILE A 53 13.79 -5.08 -21.64
N SER A 54 12.56 -5.33 -22.08
CA SER A 54 11.99 -6.67 -22.07
C SER A 54 12.78 -7.62 -22.98
N ASP A 55 13.08 -7.21 -24.21
CA ASP A 55 13.77 -8.05 -25.18
C ASP A 55 15.20 -8.41 -24.72
N GLU A 56 15.90 -7.50 -24.04
CA GLU A 56 17.29 -7.72 -23.58
C GLU A 56 17.41 -8.37 -22.21
N TYR A 57 16.52 -8.03 -21.28
CA TYR A 57 16.67 -8.37 -19.85
C TYR A 57 15.60 -9.28 -19.27
N ALA A 58 14.54 -9.65 -20.02
CA ALA A 58 13.47 -10.47 -19.48
C ALA A 58 13.95 -11.82 -18.93
N SER A 59 14.93 -12.47 -19.58
CA SER A 59 15.50 -13.72 -19.08
C SER A 59 16.24 -13.54 -17.77
N LYS A 60 17.07 -12.50 -17.62
CA LYS A 60 17.79 -12.18 -16.38
C LYS A 60 16.83 -11.90 -15.23
N PHE A 61 15.78 -11.11 -15.49
CA PHE A 61 14.73 -10.86 -14.49
C PHE A 61 13.98 -12.15 -14.11
N SER A 62 13.61 -12.98 -15.09
CA SER A 62 12.93 -14.24 -14.83
C SER A 62 13.77 -15.16 -13.95
N GLU A 63 15.06 -15.32 -14.23
CA GLU A 63 16.01 -16.10 -13.41
C GLU A 63 16.16 -15.52 -12.00
N ALA A 64 16.23 -14.19 -11.87
CA ALA A 64 16.29 -13.54 -10.56
C ALA A 64 15.03 -13.81 -9.73
N TYR A 65 13.84 -13.77 -10.36
CA TYR A 65 12.57 -14.04 -9.70
C TYR A 65 12.32 -15.51 -9.35
N GLN A 66 13.09 -16.47 -9.89
CA GLN A 66 13.07 -17.87 -9.45
C GLN A 66 13.78 -18.08 -8.10
N VAL A 67 14.56 -17.11 -7.63
CA VAL A 67 15.21 -17.18 -6.33
C VAL A 67 14.18 -16.93 -5.23
N THR A 68 13.83 -17.95 -4.46
CA THR A 68 12.83 -17.88 -3.38
C THR A 68 13.31 -17.07 -2.18
N GLU A 69 14.62 -17.09 -1.87
CA GLU A 69 15.21 -16.31 -0.80
C GLU A 69 15.21 -14.81 -1.13
N LYS A 70 14.54 -14.03 -0.31
CA LYS A 70 14.28 -12.61 -0.58
C LYS A 70 15.54 -11.76 -0.72
N GLN A 71 16.53 -11.94 0.18
CA GLN A 71 17.74 -11.13 0.16
C GLN A 71 18.54 -11.36 -1.11
N LYS A 72 18.81 -12.62 -1.45
CA LYS A 72 19.53 -12.99 -2.68
C LYS A 72 18.80 -12.52 -3.95
N ARG A 73 17.48 -12.60 -3.94
CA ARG A 73 16.66 -12.08 -5.05
C ARG A 73 16.83 -10.57 -5.19
N VAL A 74 16.75 -9.83 -4.08
CA VAL A 74 16.90 -8.35 -4.09
C VAL A 74 18.29 -7.94 -4.58
N GLU A 75 19.36 -8.63 -4.17
CA GLU A 75 20.72 -8.38 -4.64
C GLU A 75 20.83 -8.58 -6.16
N LYS A 76 20.38 -9.72 -6.69
CA LYS A 76 20.39 -9.98 -8.14
C LYS A 76 19.59 -8.94 -8.94
N LEU A 77 18.41 -8.58 -8.43
CA LEU A 77 17.59 -7.54 -9.09
C LEU A 77 18.26 -6.17 -9.06
N LYS A 78 18.97 -5.84 -7.99
CA LYS A 78 19.74 -4.61 -7.88
C LYS A 78 20.86 -4.54 -8.93
N ASP A 79 21.61 -5.64 -9.08
CA ASP A 79 22.70 -5.72 -10.06
C ASP A 79 22.17 -5.51 -11.49
N ILE A 80 21.06 -6.18 -11.85
CA ILE A 80 20.41 -6.00 -13.16
C ILE A 80 19.96 -4.55 -13.37
N LYS A 81 19.36 -3.93 -12.37
CA LYS A 81 18.90 -2.54 -12.44
C LYS A 81 20.06 -1.58 -12.62
N SER A 82 21.16 -1.76 -11.88
CA SER A 82 22.38 -0.95 -12.04
C SER A 82 22.97 -1.10 -13.43
N GLU A 83 23.03 -2.30 -14.00
CA GLU A 83 23.48 -2.55 -15.37
C GLU A 83 22.65 -1.78 -16.40
N ILE A 84 21.31 -1.79 -16.24
CA ILE A 84 20.39 -1.07 -17.11
C ILE A 84 20.58 0.46 -16.98
N GLU A 85 20.68 0.95 -15.76
CA GLU A 85 20.89 2.38 -15.48
C GLU A 85 22.22 2.85 -16.08
N GLU A 86 23.31 2.15 -15.89
CA GLU A 86 24.63 2.48 -16.47
C GLU A 86 24.61 2.49 -18.00
N LYS A 87 23.84 1.59 -18.62
CA LYS A 87 23.79 1.47 -20.08
C LYS A 87 22.89 2.51 -20.76
N TYR A 88 21.77 2.88 -20.13
CA TYR A 88 20.71 3.62 -20.80
C TYR A 88 20.43 5.02 -20.27
N LEU A 89 20.97 5.40 -19.11
CA LEU A 89 20.79 6.76 -18.60
C LEU A 89 21.35 7.80 -19.59
N SER A 90 20.51 8.73 -19.98
CA SER A 90 20.83 9.82 -20.92
C SER A 90 19.98 11.06 -20.60
N GLU A 91 20.17 12.14 -21.38
CA GLU A 91 19.33 13.33 -21.24
C GLU A 91 17.86 13.04 -21.60
N THR A 92 17.60 12.17 -22.58
CA THR A 92 16.25 11.75 -23.00
C THR A 92 15.68 10.69 -22.08
N LEU A 93 16.46 9.63 -21.77
CA LEU A 93 16.06 8.54 -20.88
C LEU A 93 16.49 8.84 -19.44
N THR A 94 15.71 9.67 -18.79
CA THR A 94 15.98 10.05 -17.39
C THR A 94 15.83 8.86 -16.42
N ALA A 95 16.38 8.96 -15.23
CA ALA A 95 16.28 7.92 -14.19
C ALA A 95 14.82 7.51 -13.87
N VAL A 96 13.88 8.44 -13.98
CA VAL A 96 12.44 8.15 -13.79
C VAL A 96 11.92 7.25 -14.90
N ILE A 97 12.22 7.59 -16.16
CA ILE A 97 11.78 6.83 -17.35
C ILE A 97 12.37 5.42 -17.31
N VAL A 98 13.67 5.31 -17.01
CA VAL A 98 14.36 4.00 -16.89
C VAL A 98 13.74 3.17 -15.77
N SER A 99 13.54 3.75 -14.59
CA SER A 99 12.90 3.07 -13.45
C SER A 99 11.49 2.59 -13.77
N ASP A 100 10.69 3.38 -14.47
CA ASP A 100 9.31 3.02 -14.81
C ASP A 100 9.26 1.93 -15.89
N ALA A 101 10.18 1.94 -16.87
CA ALA A 101 10.33 0.86 -17.84
C ALA A 101 10.71 -0.47 -17.15
N ILE A 102 11.69 -0.45 -16.25
CA ILE A 102 12.10 -1.61 -15.46
C ILE A 102 10.90 -2.16 -14.67
N LYS A 103 10.17 -1.31 -13.93
CA LYS A 103 8.99 -1.73 -13.16
C LYS A 103 7.90 -2.34 -14.04
N SER A 104 7.71 -1.83 -15.25
CA SER A 104 6.74 -2.40 -16.21
C SER A 104 7.14 -3.82 -16.59
N VAL A 105 8.39 -4.04 -16.95
CA VAL A 105 8.92 -5.37 -17.32
C VAL A 105 8.85 -6.35 -16.12
N GLU A 106 9.31 -5.93 -14.95
CA GLU A 106 9.20 -6.73 -13.72
C GLU A 106 7.76 -7.15 -13.42
N LYS A 107 6.82 -6.21 -13.55
CA LYS A 107 5.38 -6.46 -13.34
C LYS A 107 4.85 -7.51 -14.31
N ASP A 108 5.20 -7.40 -15.59
CA ASP A 108 4.71 -8.31 -16.62
C ASP A 108 5.28 -9.73 -16.43
N ILE A 109 6.55 -9.85 -16.06
CA ILE A 109 7.18 -11.14 -15.73
C ILE A 109 6.53 -11.76 -14.51
N VAL A 110 6.47 -11.05 -13.37
CA VAL A 110 5.96 -11.60 -12.11
C VAL A 110 4.48 -11.95 -12.19
N ARG A 111 3.67 -11.08 -12.78
CA ARG A 111 2.23 -11.33 -12.93
C ARG A 111 1.93 -12.39 -14.01
N GLY A 112 2.67 -12.35 -15.10
CA GLY A 112 2.55 -13.34 -16.16
C GLY A 112 2.88 -14.74 -15.68
N GLU A 113 3.95 -14.88 -14.88
CA GLU A 113 4.33 -16.17 -14.31
C GLU A 113 3.31 -16.66 -13.27
N LEU A 114 2.83 -15.77 -12.39
CA LEU A 114 1.78 -16.10 -11.44
C LEU A 114 0.49 -16.59 -12.13
N LEU A 115 0.09 -15.94 -13.23
CA LEU A 115 -1.10 -16.35 -13.98
C LEU A 115 -0.93 -17.69 -14.70
N LYS A 116 0.28 -18.01 -15.15
CA LYS A 116 0.61 -19.28 -15.83
C LYS A 116 0.73 -20.45 -14.86
N THR A 117 1.42 -20.25 -13.75
CA THR A 117 1.82 -21.33 -12.84
C THR A 117 0.96 -21.42 -11.60
N GLY A 118 0.26 -20.35 -11.20
CA GLY A 118 -0.43 -20.24 -9.92
C GLY A 118 0.53 -20.13 -8.72
N SER A 119 1.84 -20.04 -8.96
CA SER A 119 2.87 -19.96 -7.91
C SER A 119 3.38 -18.53 -7.73
N ARG A 120 3.48 -18.08 -6.49
CA ARG A 120 4.06 -16.78 -6.13
C ARG A 120 5.58 -16.88 -6.07
N ILE A 121 6.25 -15.72 -6.15
CA ILE A 121 7.72 -15.60 -6.10
C ILE A 121 8.36 -16.15 -4.81
N ASP A 122 7.59 -16.35 -3.75
CA ASP A 122 8.01 -16.98 -2.49
C ASP A 122 7.63 -18.47 -2.42
N GLY A 123 7.18 -19.07 -3.51
CA GLY A 123 6.82 -20.49 -3.64
C GLY A 123 5.44 -20.85 -3.12
N ARG A 124 4.65 -19.89 -2.57
CA ARG A 124 3.28 -20.15 -2.14
C ARG A 124 2.33 -20.20 -3.33
N ASP A 125 1.23 -20.88 -3.17
CA ASP A 125 0.07 -20.80 -4.06
C ASP A 125 -0.72 -19.48 -3.86
N THR A 126 -1.82 -19.32 -4.57
CA THR A 126 -2.67 -18.11 -4.49
C THR A 126 -3.55 -18.06 -3.25
N LYS A 127 -3.71 -19.15 -2.51
CA LYS A 127 -4.60 -19.29 -1.34
C LYS A 127 -3.84 -19.31 -0.01
N THR A 128 -2.62 -19.82 0.00
CA THR A 128 -1.80 -19.95 1.22
C THR A 128 -1.39 -18.57 1.77
N VAL A 129 -1.76 -18.31 3.00
CA VAL A 129 -1.34 -17.10 3.76
C VAL A 129 0.07 -17.33 4.32
N ARG A 130 0.87 -16.26 4.44
CA ARG A 130 2.18 -16.36 5.14
C ARG A 130 1.96 -16.78 6.59
N PRO A 131 2.91 -17.54 7.19
CA PRO A 131 2.83 -17.91 8.60
C PRO A 131 2.65 -16.67 9.49
N ILE A 132 1.72 -16.75 10.44
CA ILE A 132 1.44 -15.70 11.41
C ILE A 132 1.80 -16.22 12.79
N VAL A 133 2.60 -15.44 13.51
CA VAL A 133 2.96 -15.69 14.92
C VAL A 133 2.63 -14.42 15.72
N CYS A 134 2.01 -14.59 16.87
CA CYS A 134 1.70 -13.51 17.80
C CYS A 134 2.26 -13.85 19.18
N GLU A 135 3.12 -12.99 19.70
CA GLU A 135 3.68 -13.09 21.04
C GLU A 135 3.17 -11.92 21.86
N THR A 136 2.53 -12.19 23.00
CA THR A 136 1.96 -11.16 23.86
C THR A 136 2.80 -10.96 25.12
N GLY A 137 2.70 -9.76 25.73
CA GLY A 137 3.36 -9.47 27.01
C GLY A 137 4.88 -9.33 26.93
N ILE A 138 5.43 -8.99 25.75
CA ILE A 138 6.88 -8.88 25.55
C ILE A 138 7.51 -7.67 26.23
N LEU A 139 6.74 -6.62 26.49
CA LEU A 139 7.17 -5.42 27.23
C LEU A 139 6.55 -5.42 28.62
N SER A 140 7.38 -5.52 29.65
CA SER A 140 6.93 -5.73 31.03
C SER A 140 6.29 -4.50 31.71
N ARG A 141 6.44 -3.30 31.14
CA ARG A 141 6.00 -2.03 31.78
C ARG A 141 4.88 -1.32 31.05
N THR A 142 4.32 -1.93 30.01
CA THR A 142 3.18 -1.40 29.25
C THR A 142 1.89 -2.05 29.73
N HIS A 143 0.74 -1.40 29.51
CA HIS A 143 -0.56 -2.00 29.82
C HIS A 143 -0.87 -3.21 28.91
N GLY A 144 -0.39 -3.17 27.67
CA GLY A 144 -0.43 -4.30 26.75
C GLY A 144 0.67 -4.20 25.71
N SER A 145 1.19 -5.35 25.27
CA SER A 145 2.16 -5.40 24.16
C SER A 145 2.07 -6.71 23.42
N ALA A 146 2.29 -6.67 22.12
CA ALA A 146 2.35 -7.85 21.27
C ALA A 146 3.37 -7.64 20.15
N LEU A 147 4.08 -8.71 19.82
CA LEU A 147 4.87 -8.80 18.60
C LEU A 147 4.10 -9.65 17.60
N PHE A 148 3.67 -9.03 16.53
CA PHE A 148 3.01 -9.68 15.41
C PHE A 148 4.03 -9.94 14.30
N THR A 149 4.16 -11.18 13.90
CA THR A 149 5.05 -11.59 12.81
C THR A 149 4.24 -12.27 11.71
N ARG A 150 4.36 -11.79 10.47
CA ARG A 150 3.79 -12.40 9.27
C ARG A 150 4.89 -12.64 8.24
N GLY A 151 5.35 -13.87 8.14
CA GLY A 151 6.53 -14.21 7.36
C GLY A 151 7.76 -13.45 7.88
N GLU A 152 8.32 -12.57 7.07
CA GLU A 152 9.50 -11.75 7.43
C GLU A 152 9.14 -10.34 7.96
N THR A 153 7.85 -9.99 8.00
CA THR A 153 7.39 -8.68 8.44
C THR A 153 6.94 -8.73 9.89
N GLN A 154 7.41 -7.79 10.69
CA GLN A 154 7.06 -7.68 12.11
C GLN A 154 6.41 -6.33 12.42
N ALA A 155 5.50 -6.34 13.38
CA ALA A 155 4.93 -5.14 13.98
C ALA A 155 4.95 -5.28 15.51
N LEU A 156 5.58 -4.33 16.18
CA LEU A 156 5.49 -4.19 17.62
C LEU A 156 4.29 -3.30 17.95
N VAL A 157 3.29 -3.89 18.61
CA VAL A 157 2.08 -3.20 19.02
C VAL A 157 2.13 -2.98 20.52
N VAL A 158 1.87 -1.74 20.95
CA VAL A 158 1.87 -1.37 22.37
C VAL A 158 0.56 -0.65 22.68
N THR A 159 -0.10 -1.06 23.74
CA THR A 159 -1.33 -0.43 24.23
C THR A 159 -1.08 0.29 25.54
N THR A 160 -1.56 1.54 25.61
CA THR A 160 -1.58 2.35 26.82
C THR A 160 -3.04 2.67 27.14
N LEU A 161 -3.43 2.50 28.40
CA LEU A 161 -4.76 2.84 28.90
C LEU A 161 -4.67 4.16 29.64
N GLY A 162 -5.58 5.06 29.34
CA GLY A 162 -5.77 6.35 30.00
C GLY A 162 -7.16 6.49 30.60
N THR A 163 -7.41 7.63 31.18
CA THR A 163 -8.71 8.03 31.74
C THR A 163 -9.53 8.82 30.72
N GLY A 164 -10.77 9.18 31.03
CA GLY A 164 -11.57 10.08 30.18
C GLY A 164 -10.99 11.49 30.01
N MET A 165 -9.98 11.88 30.81
CA MET A 165 -9.25 13.14 30.62
C MET A 165 -8.22 13.06 29.49
N ASP A 166 -7.81 11.86 29.13
CA ASP A 166 -6.82 11.58 28.09
C ASP A 166 -7.46 11.41 26.71
N GLU A 167 -8.79 11.52 26.61
CA GLU A 167 -9.51 11.48 25.33
C GLU A 167 -9.06 12.57 24.38
N GLN A 168 -8.89 12.20 23.11
CA GLN A 168 -8.60 13.16 22.06
C GLN A 168 -9.80 14.06 21.78
N ARG A 169 -9.61 15.38 21.91
CA ARG A 169 -10.61 16.36 21.54
C ARG A 169 -10.47 16.68 20.06
N ILE A 170 -11.56 16.55 19.33
CA ILE A 170 -11.62 16.81 17.89
C ILE A 170 -12.55 18.00 17.67
N ASP A 171 -12.02 19.04 17.03
CA ASP A 171 -12.76 20.20 16.56
C ASP A 171 -12.98 20.04 15.04
N ALA A 172 -14.21 19.73 14.67
CA ALA A 172 -14.61 19.47 13.29
C ALA A 172 -15.67 20.51 12.84
N ILE A 173 -15.92 20.59 11.53
CA ILE A 173 -16.93 21.51 10.98
C ILE A 173 -18.33 21.20 11.55
N GLU A 174 -18.61 19.92 11.81
CA GLU A 174 -19.88 19.44 12.36
C GLU A 174 -20.02 19.70 13.87
N GLY A 175 -18.95 20.11 14.54
CA GLY A 175 -18.90 20.36 15.98
C GLY A 175 -17.75 19.67 16.70
N GLU A 176 -17.62 19.96 17.98
CA GLU A 176 -16.61 19.33 18.83
C GLU A 176 -17.10 17.97 19.36
N TYR A 177 -16.21 16.97 19.32
CA TYR A 177 -16.46 15.68 19.95
C TYR A 177 -15.16 15.09 20.51
N LYS A 178 -15.27 14.03 21.28
CA LYS A 178 -14.14 13.33 21.89
C LYS A 178 -14.02 11.92 21.37
N GLU A 179 -12.77 11.48 21.19
CA GLU A 179 -12.42 10.12 20.80
C GLU A 179 -11.60 9.45 21.90
N ASN A 180 -12.06 8.28 22.32
CA ASN A 180 -11.38 7.50 23.36
C ASN A 180 -10.39 6.46 22.80
N PHE A 181 -10.30 6.34 21.47
CA PHE A 181 -9.37 5.44 20.81
C PHE A 181 -8.46 6.18 19.86
N MET A 182 -7.17 6.15 20.13
CA MET A 182 -6.13 6.75 19.31
C MET A 182 -5.18 5.66 18.80
N LEU A 183 -4.92 5.61 17.50
CA LEU A 183 -3.96 4.69 16.90
C LEU A 183 -2.85 5.47 16.21
N HIS A 184 -1.64 5.27 16.68
CA HIS A 184 -0.42 5.82 16.10
C HIS A 184 0.34 4.74 15.34
N TYR A 185 0.64 4.99 14.08
CA TYR A 185 1.40 4.09 13.23
C TYR A 185 2.72 4.73 12.82
N ASN A 186 3.82 4.05 13.10
CA ASN A 186 5.16 4.47 12.76
C ASN A 186 5.82 3.44 11.83
N PHE A 187 6.45 3.93 10.77
CA PHE A 187 7.18 3.12 9.81
C PHE A 187 8.57 3.74 9.55
N PRO A 188 9.51 3.58 10.48
CA PRO A 188 10.83 4.16 10.35
C PRO A 188 11.64 3.52 9.21
N PRO A 189 12.60 4.23 8.61
CA PRO A 189 13.38 3.75 7.46
C PRO A 189 14.06 2.40 7.69
N TYR A 190 14.53 2.13 8.90
CA TYR A 190 15.18 0.85 9.23
C TYR A 190 14.23 -0.36 9.09
N SER A 191 12.91 -0.17 9.08
CA SER A 191 11.94 -1.26 8.85
C SER A 191 12.08 -1.88 7.45
N VAL A 192 12.67 -1.18 6.50
CA VAL A 192 12.96 -1.65 5.14
C VAL A 192 14.46 -1.68 4.83
N GLY A 193 15.30 -1.57 5.86
CA GLY A 193 16.77 -1.59 5.70
C GLY A 193 17.36 -0.33 5.07
N GLU A 194 16.61 0.77 5.09
CA GLU A 194 17.06 2.06 4.56
C GLU A 194 17.65 2.95 5.66
N VAL A 195 18.65 3.77 5.29
CA VAL A 195 19.14 4.87 6.12
C VAL A 195 18.27 6.09 5.84
N GLY A 196 17.71 6.69 6.88
CA GLY A 196 16.84 7.85 6.72
C GLY A 196 16.54 8.54 8.05
N ARG A 197 15.93 9.72 7.95
CA ARG A 197 15.56 10.52 9.12
C ARG A 197 14.41 9.84 9.87
N VAL A 198 14.61 9.62 11.16
CA VAL A 198 13.58 9.18 12.11
C VAL A 198 13.02 10.44 12.79
N GLY A 199 11.69 10.53 12.87
CA GLY A 199 11.04 11.71 13.49
C GLY A 199 9.54 11.74 13.20
N SER A 200 9.05 12.83 12.61
CA SER A 200 7.63 13.00 12.32
C SER A 200 7.08 11.98 11.34
N THR A 201 5.87 11.53 11.58
CA THR A 201 5.12 10.65 10.68
C THR A 201 4.84 11.32 9.33
N ARG A 202 4.95 10.54 8.26
CA ARG A 202 4.64 10.98 6.89
C ARG A 202 3.15 10.76 6.58
N ARG A 203 2.64 11.40 5.54
CA ARG A 203 1.24 11.24 5.10
C ARG A 203 0.82 9.79 4.89
N ARG A 204 1.73 8.96 4.37
CA ARG A 204 1.49 7.52 4.16
C ARG A 204 1.24 6.79 5.48
N GLU A 205 2.03 7.10 6.51
CA GLU A 205 1.88 6.50 7.85
C GLU A 205 0.56 6.92 8.50
N VAL A 206 0.22 8.21 8.40
CA VAL A 206 -1.07 8.73 8.89
C VAL A 206 -2.24 8.03 8.19
N GLY A 207 -2.21 7.91 6.86
CA GLY A 207 -3.24 7.23 6.09
C GLY A 207 -3.36 5.74 6.43
N HIS A 208 -2.24 5.05 6.57
CA HIS A 208 -2.21 3.63 6.96
C HIS A 208 -2.70 3.41 8.39
N GLY A 209 -2.30 4.28 9.33
CA GLY A 209 -2.81 4.28 10.70
C GLY A 209 -4.34 4.48 10.75
N LYS A 210 -4.87 5.39 9.92
CA LYS A 210 -6.34 5.62 9.87
C LYS A 210 -7.09 4.40 9.31
N LEU A 211 -6.52 3.64 8.37
CA LEU A 211 -7.11 2.39 7.90
C LEU A 211 -7.15 1.34 9.03
N ALA A 212 -6.07 1.20 9.78
CA ALA A 212 -6.02 0.30 10.93
C ALA A 212 -7.02 0.72 12.02
N TRP A 213 -7.10 2.03 12.33
CA TRP A 213 -8.08 2.60 13.24
C TRP A 213 -9.52 2.24 12.83
N ARG A 214 -9.86 2.44 11.56
CA ARG A 214 -11.20 2.11 11.02
C ARG A 214 -11.55 0.64 11.11
N ALA A 215 -10.56 -0.24 10.97
CA ALA A 215 -10.77 -1.68 11.06
C ALA A 215 -11.01 -2.14 12.51
N ILE A 216 -10.33 -1.52 13.48
CA ILE A 216 -10.39 -1.90 14.90
C ILE A 216 -11.57 -1.24 15.62
N HIS A 217 -11.84 0.03 15.34
CA HIS A 217 -12.83 0.85 16.04
C HIS A 217 -14.20 0.18 16.25
N PRO A 218 -14.81 -0.50 15.26
CA PRO A 218 -16.09 -1.18 15.48
C PRO A 218 -16.05 -2.39 16.41
N MET A 219 -14.83 -2.87 16.74
CA MET A 219 -14.61 -4.04 17.60
C MET A 219 -14.27 -3.67 19.03
N LEU A 220 -14.13 -2.38 19.32
CA LEU A 220 -13.85 -1.91 20.67
C LEU A 220 -15.05 -2.16 21.60
N PRO A 221 -14.81 -2.50 22.86
CA PRO A 221 -15.87 -2.57 23.84
C PRO A 221 -16.49 -1.19 24.07
N SER A 222 -17.76 -1.15 24.50
CA SER A 222 -18.41 0.11 24.86
C SER A 222 -17.77 0.73 26.11
N ASN A 223 -17.92 2.04 26.28
CA ASN A 223 -17.43 2.74 27.49
C ASN A 223 -18.04 2.19 28.79
N GLU A 224 -19.23 1.61 28.73
CA GLU A 224 -19.86 0.97 29.89
C GLU A 224 -19.14 -0.32 30.30
N GLN A 225 -18.64 -1.05 29.30
CA GLN A 225 -17.90 -2.31 29.51
C GLN A 225 -16.44 -2.07 29.85
N PHE A 226 -15.83 -1.04 29.28
CA PHE A 226 -14.43 -0.73 29.47
C PHE A 226 -14.18 0.79 29.42
N PRO A 227 -14.25 1.49 30.55
CA PRO A 227 -14.27 2.96 30.64
C PRO A 227 -12.84 3.55 30.59
N TYR A 228 -12.06 3.19 29.58
CA TYR A 228 -10.71 3.69 29.41
C TYR A 228 -10.52 4.35 28.02
N THR A 229 -9.57 5.25 27.97
CA THR A 229 -9.00 5.76 26.72
C THR A 229 -7.85 4.85 26.29
N TYR A 230 -7.79 4.52 25.03
CA TYR A 230 -6.81 3.59 24.49
C TYR A 230 -5.78 4.32 23.62
#